data_f30b18eded103469569aefb3f549771f
#
_entry.id   f30b18eded103469569aefb3f549771f
#
_cell.length_a   1.000
_cell.length_b   1.000
_cell.length_c   1.000
_cell.angle_alpha   90.00
_cell.angle_beta   90.00
_cell.angle_gamma   90.00
#
_symmetry.space_group_name_H-M   'P 1'
#
loop_
_entity.id
_entity.type
_entity.pdbx_description
1 polymer ?
#
loop_
_entity_poly.entity_id
_entity_poly.type
_entity_poly.pdbx_seq_one_letter_code
_entity_poly.pdbx_strand_id
1 'polypeptide(L)'
;MKKAWVFDAPHYQSITQARLRFLETFLPELIRQNKLSTALDAGCGLGDFSAYLNLCGLQTTGIDGRATNITEAQQRYAQIVFQTCDIEHPEVKQLGTFDLTLCFGLLYHLENPLAALRNLHSLTSNVLLIETMILPGEQPLLGLVEEMKTEDQGMQYIALIPSEPMLIKLLYQVGFPCVYRCRQMPDHSDFQQTRSQHRRRTIIIAAKTPLRLPFCELAPEPSAGVNWARPSFRSLVGRQKRLLQAAQQRLAKLVASVGAARR
;
A
#
# COMPACT_ATOMS: atom_id res chain seq x y z
N MET A 1 25.94 -21.47 -11.31
CA MET A 1 25.72 -20.59 -10.13
C MET A 1 24.24 -20.39 -9.98
N LYS A 2 23.65 -20.59 -8.78
CA LYS A 2 22.24 -20.24 -8.54
C LYS A 2 22.11 -18.71 -8.64
N LYS A 3 21.07 -18.23 -9.32
CA LYS A 3 20.74 -16.80 -9.37
C LYS A 3 20.51 -16.31 -7.94
N ALA A 4 21.18 -15.24 -7.53
CA ALA A 4 20.90 -14.60 -6.25
C ALA A 4 19.65 -13.72 -6.43
N TRP A 5 18.56 -14.07 -5.73
CA TRP A 5 17.33 -13.31 -5.77
C TRP A 5 17.41 -12.14 -4.79
N VAL A 6 16.93 -10.99 -5.20
CA VAL A 6 16.87 -9.79 -4.35
C VAL A 6 16.01 -10.04 -3.10
N PHE A 7 14.94 -10.81 -3.22
CA PHE A 7 14.06 -11.20 -2.12
C PHE A 7 14.76 -12.06 -1.04
N ASP A 8 15.86 -12.73 -1.39
CA ASP A 8 16.67 -13.51 -0.44
C ASP A 8 17.74 -12.64 0.28
N ALA A 9 17.84 -11.35 -0.08
CA ALA A 9 18.78 -10.44 0.58
C ALA A 9 18.34 -10.16 2.04
N PRO A 10 19.27 -9.99 3.01
CA PRO A 10 18.96 -9.88 4.43
C PRO A 10 17.95 -8.78 4.79
N HIS A 11 17.99 -7.64 4.11
CA HIS A 11 17.07 -6.53 4.36
C HIS A 11 15.63 -6.86 3.92
N TYR A 12 15.44 -7.57 2.79
CA TYR A 12 14.11 -8.07 2.37
C TYR A 12 13.61 -9.15 3.30
N GLN A 13 14.48 -10.10 3.68
CA GLN A 13 14.11 -11.16 4.62
C GLN A 13 13.72 -10.59 5.98
N SER A 14 14.38 -9.55 6.48
CA SER A 14 14.04 -8.91 7.74
C SER A 14 12.60 -8.39 7.76
N ILE A 15 12.20 -7.64 6.74
CA ILE A 15 10.84 -7.09 6.68
C ILE A 15 9.79 -8.17 6.39
N THR A 16 10.11 -9.16 5.54
CA THR A 16 9.23 -10.31 5.26
C THR A 16 8.96 -11.10 6.53
N GLN A 17 9.99 -11.40 7.32
CA GLN A 17 9.85 -12.09 8.61
C GLN A 17 9.03 -11.28 9.63
N ALA A 18 9.21 -9.96 9.68
CA ALA A 18 8.40 -9.12 10.57
C ALA A 18 6.91 -9.14 10.19
N ARG A 19 6.60 -9.10 8.88
CA ARG A 19 5.23 -9.22 8.35
C ARG A 19 4.63 -10.59 8.65
N LEU A 20 5.37 -11.68 8.45
CA LEU A 20 4.91 -13.05 8.76
C LEU A 20 4.59 -13.19 10.25
N ARG A 21 5.51 -12.79 11.14
CA ARG A 21 5.24 -12.81 12.59
C ARG A 21 4.02 -11.98 12.98
N PHE A 22 3.78 -10.87 12.30
CA PHE A 22 2.56 -10.09 12.54
C PHE A 22 1.30 -10.85 12.09
N LEU A 23 1.31 -11.49 10.93
CA LEU A 23 0.19 -12.32 10.45
C LEU A 23 -0.08 -13.49 11.40
N GLU A 24 0.95 -14.13 11.95
CA GLU A 24 0.85 -15.23 12.93
C GLU A 24 0.03 -14.83 14.17
N THR A 25 0.03 -13.57 14.56
CA THR A 25 -0.68 -13.12 15.77
C THR A 25 -2.20 -13.13 15.63
N PHE A 26 -2.75 -13.09 14.41
CA PHE A 26 -4.20 -12.95 14.23
C PHE A 26 -4.80 -13.77 13.08
N LEU A 27 -4.03 -14.10 12.05
CA LEU A 27 -4.56 -14.69 10.83
C LEU A 27 -5.22 -16.05 11.06
N PRO A 28 -4.66 -16.96 11.88
CA PRO A 28 -5.32 -18.26 12.16
C PRO A 28 -6.71 -18.07 12.78
N GLU A 29 -6.86 -17.12 13.70
CA GLU A 29 -8.15 -16.84 14.32
C GLU A 29 -9.12 -16.14 13.36
N LEU A 30 -8.64 -15.23 12.51
CA LEU A 30 -9.43 -14.60 11.45
C LEU A 30 -10.00 -15.66 10.48
N ILE A 31 -9.17 -16.62 10.05
CA ILE A 31 -9.55 -17.72 9.17
C ILE A 31 -10.67 -18.54 9.83
N ARG A 32 -10.45 -18.94 11.09
CA ARG A 32 -11.39 -19.76 11.85
C ARG A 32 -12.74 -19.07 12.06
N GLN A 33 -12.73 -17.81 12.50
CA GLN A 33 -13.95 -17.03 12.78
C GLN A 33 -14.80 -16.79 11.53
N ASN A 34 -14.16 -16.56 10.40
CA ASN A 34 -14.83 -16.22 9.15
C ASN A 34 -14.93 -17.43 8.18
N LYS A 35 -14.49 -18.62 8.62
CA LYS A 35 -14.54 -19.87 7.83
C LYS A 35 -13.90 -19.71 6.44
N LEU A 36 -12.75 -19.02 6.39
CA LEU A 36 -12.05 -18.79 5.14
C LEU A 36 -11.40 -20.09 4.67
N SER A 37 -11.45 -20.37 3.39
CA SER A 37 -10.96 -21.61 2.78
C SER A 37 -10.02 -21.39 1.60
N THR A 38 -10.11 -20.25 0.93
CA THR A 38 -9.33 -19.89 -0.25
C THR A 38 -8.56 -18.59 -0.06
N ALA A 39 -7.37 -18.50 -0.64
CA ALA A 39 -6.57 -17.28 -0.57
C ALA A 39 -5.91 -16.92 -1.91
N LEU A 40 -5.86 -15.64 -2.21
CA LEU A 40 -5.04 -15.05 -3.26
C LEU A 40 -3.89 -14.27 -2.61
N ASP A 41 -2.66 -14.54 -3.06
CA ASP A 41 -1.48 -13.74 -2.76
C ASP A 41 -1.12 -12.91 -4.01
N ALA A 42 -1.50 -11.63 -4.01
CA ALA A 42 -1.30 -10.72 -5.14
C ALA A 42 0.05 -10.00 -5.02
N GLY A 43 0.92 -10.20 -6.02
CA GLY A 43 2.32 -9.80 -5.98
C GLY A 43 3.15 -10.77 -5.13
N CYS A 44 2.96 -12.07 -5.34
CA CYS A 44 3.50 -13.12 -4.46
C CYS A 44 5.03 -13.21 -4.47
N GLY A 45 5.72 -12.57 -5.42
CA GLY A 45 7.17 -12.66 -5.57
C GLY A 45 7.64 -14.11 -5.66
N LEU A 46 8.46 -14.56 -4.71
CA LEU A 46 8.97 -15.94 -4.67
C LEU A 46 8.08 -16.90 -3.86
N GLY A 47 6.90 -16.46 -3.37
CA GLY A 47 5.88 -17.30 -2.78
C GLY A 47 5.93 -17.46 -1.26
N ASP A 48 6.71 -16.68 -0.52
CA ASP A 48 6.86 -16.83 0.94
C ASP A 48 5.53 -16.64 1.68
N PHE A 49 4.74 -15.63 1.32
CA PHE A 49 3.40 -15.42 1.90
C PHE A 49 2.41 -16.47 1.42
N SER A 50 2.48 -16.87 0.14
CA SER A 50 1.65 -17.94 -0.40
C SER A 50 1.87 -19.25 0.39
N ALA A 51 3.13 -19.58 0.71
CA ALA A 51 3.47 -20.74 1.51
C ALA A 51 2.90 -20.65 2.94
N TYR A 52 2.97 -19.48 3.56
CA TYR A 52 2.38 -19.27 4.88
C TYR A 52 0.85 -19.38 4.87
N LEU A 53 0.16 -18.82 3.88
CA LEU A 53 -1.29 -18.94 3.72
C LEU A 53 -1.70 -20.40 3.54
N ASN A 54 -0.95 -21.16 2.74
CA ASN A 54 -1.18 -22.60 2.54
C ASN A 54 -0.93 -23.38 3.84
N LEU A 55 0.10 -23.05 4.61
CA LEU A 55 0.37 -23.64 5.93
C LEU A 55 -0.78 -23.38 6.93
N CYS A 56 -1.45 -22.23 6.82
CA CYS A 56 -2.65 -21.90 7.61
C CYS A 56 -3.91 -22.69 7.15
N GLY A 57 -3.80 -23.57 6.17
CA GLY A 57 -4.89 -24.43 5.69
C GLY A 57 -5.73 -23.82 4.57
N LEU A 58 -5.31 -22.70 3.97
CA LEU A 58 -6.00 -22.08 2.85
C LEU A 58 -5.56 -22.69 1.52
N GLN A 59 -6.51 -22.99 0.63
CA GLN A 59 -6.19 -23.26 -0.76
C GLN A 59 -5.71 -21.97 -1.42
N THR A 60 -4.39 -21.88 -1.64
CA THR A 60 -3.72 -20.64 -2.01
C THR A 60 -3.36 -20.60 -3.49
N THR A 61 -3.62 -19.46 -4.12
CA THR A 61 -3.10 -19.08 -5.45
C THR A 61 -2.21 -17.86 -5.29
N GLY A 62 -0.98 -17.93 -5.82
CA GLY A 62 -0.08 -16.79 -5.92
C GLY A 62 -0.07 -16.20 -7.33
N ILE A 63 -0.10 -14.88 -7.46
CA ILE A 63 0.07 -14.18 -8.74
C ILE A 63 1.18 -13.13 -8.65
N ASP A 64 1.93 -12.99 -9.74
CA ASP A 64 2.96 -11.95 -9.90
C ASP A 64 3.06 -11.57 -11.38
N GLY A 65 3.30 -10.31 -11.68
CA GLY A 65 3.47 -9.83 -13.05
C GLY A 65 4.73 -10.35 -13.76
N ARG A 66 5.73 -10.82 -12.98
CA ARG A 66 7.00 -11.31 -13.49
C ARG A 66 7.02 -12.83 -13.60
N ALA A 67 7.06 -13.35 -14.82
CA ALA A 67 7.14 -14.79 -15.08
C ALA A 67 8.37 -15.46 -14.40
N THR A 68 9.47 -14.73 -14.26
CA THR A 68 10.67 -15.25 -13.56
C THR A 68 10.42 -15.50 -12.08
N ASN A 69 9.66 -14.63 -11.40
CA ASN A 69 9.26 -14.82 -10.00
C ASN A 69 8.37 -16.05 -9.88
N ILE A 70 7.39 -16.19 -10.76
CA ILE A 70 6.46 -17.33 -10.78
C ILE A 70 7.21 -18.65 -11.00
N THR A 71 8.17 -18.68 -11.93
CA THR A 71 8.99 -19.88 -12.16
C THR A 71 9.74 -20.30 -10.90
N GLU A 72 10.35 -19.36 -10.19
CA GLU A 72 11.05 -19.63 -8.94
C GLU A 72 10.10 -20.04 -7.82
N ALA A 73 8.95 -19.36 -7.68
CA ALA A 73 7.93 -19.69 -6.68
C ALA A 73 7.41 -21.14 -6.87
N GLN A 74 7.15 -21.57 -8.10
CA GLN A 74 6.76 -22.94 -8.44
C GLN A 74 7.84 -23.97 -8.07
N GLN A 75 9.13 -23.61 -8.23
CA GLN A 75 10.24 -24.48 -7.82
C GLN A 75 10.35 -24.59 -6.30
N ARG A 76 10.11 -23.50 -5.56
CA ARG A 76 10.17 -23.49 -4.10
C ARG A 76 8.98 -24.20 -3.46
N TYR A 77 7.79 -24.04 -4.03
CA TYR A 77 6.51 -24.46 -3.43
C TYR A 77 5.61 -25.15 -4.45
N ALA A 78 6.05 -26.33 -4.94
CA ALA A 78 5.40 -27.07 -6.02
C ALA A 78 3.92 -27.46 -5.75
N GLN A 79 3.49 -27.47 -4.49
CA GLN A 79 2.12 -27.79 -4.09
C GLN A 79 1.15 -26.60 -4.18
N ILE A 80 1.65 -25.39 -4.45
CA ILE A 80 0.85 -24.16 -4.53
C ILE A 80 0.67 -23.77 -6.00
N VAL A 81 -0.50 -23.26 -6.33
CA VAL A 81 -0.77 -22.74 -7.68
C VAL A 81 -0.19 -21.34 -7.82
N PHE A 82 0.68 -21.17 -8.82
CA PHE A 82 1.24 -19.85 -9.17
C PHE A 82 0.97 -19.51 -10.63
N GLN A 83 0.61 -18.25 -10.90
CA GLN A 83 0.29 -17.78 -12.25
C GLN A 83 0.90 -16.40 -12.52
N THR A 84 1.47 -16.23 -13.71
CA THR A 84 1.88 -14.90 -14.17
C THR A 84 0.64 -14.09 -14.51
N CYS A 85 0.41 -13.00 -13.77
CA CYS A 85 -0.75 -12.15 -13.94
C CYS A 85 -0.45 -10.74 -13.41
N ASP A 86 -0.80 -9.72 -14.21
CA ASP A 86 -0.71 -8.33 -13.81
C ASP A 86 -2.00 -7.91 -13.09
N ILE A 87 -1.88 -7.50 -11.84
CA ILE A 87 -3.02 -7.09 -11.00
C ILE A 87 -3.72 -5.82 -11.54
N GLU A 88 -3.04 -4.99 -12.30
CA GLU A 88 -3.63 -3.80 -12.91
C GLU A 88 -4.51 -4.15 -14.13
N HIS A 89 -4.30 -5.32 -14.75
CA HIS A 89 -5.02 -5.74 -15.93
C HIS A 89 -6.41 -6.33 -15.57
N PRO A 90 -7.48 -5.97 -16.31
CA PRO A 90 -8.84 -6.44 -16.00
C PRO A 90 -9.03 -7.96 -16.15
N GLU A 91 -8.17 -8.64 -16.91
CA GLU A 91 -8.22 -10.11 -17.10
C GLU A 91 -7.96 -10.88 -15.80
N VAL A 92 -7.33 -10.26 -14.80
CA VAL A 92 -7.12 -10.89 -13.49
C VAL A 92 -8.43 -11.39 -12.87
N LYS A 93 -9.57 -10.79 -13.21
CA LYS A 93 -10.91 -11.20 -12.74
C LYS A 93 -11.32 -12.61 -13.19
N GLN A 94 -10.66 -13.17 -14.21
CA GLN A 94 -10.88 -14.55 -14.65
C GLN A 94 -10.40 -15.59 -13.63
N LEU A 95 -9.58 -15.18 -12.64
CA LEU A 95 -9.17 -16.03 -11.53
C LEU A 95 -10.33 -16.40 -10.59
N GLY A 96 -11.48 -15.72 -10.68
CA GLY A 96 -12.60 -15.89 -9.78
C GLY A 96 -12.45 -15.12 -8.47
N THR A 97 -13.05 -15.61 -7.38
CA THR A 97 -13.03 -14.94 -6.07
C THR A 97 -12.37 -15.81 -5.00
N PHE A 98 -11.77 -15.15 -4.03
CA PHE A 98 -11.08 -15.76 -2.90
C PHE A 98 -11.62 -15.20 -1.58
N ASP A 99 -11.70 -16.03 -0.55
CA ASP A 99 -12.17 -15.60 0.77
C ASP A 99 -11.21 -14.58 1.39
N LEU A 100 -9.92 -14.79 1.20
CA LEU A 100 -8.85 -13.90 1.64
C LEU A 100 -8.02 -13.45 0.44
N THR A 101 -7.80 -12.16 0.31
CA THR A 101 -6.80 -11.61 -0.61
C THR A 101 -5.69 -10.94 0.19
N LEU A 102 -4.45 -11.30 -0.06
CA LEU A 102 -3.26 -10.65 0.48
C LEU A 102 -2.61 -9.81 -0.62
N CYS A 103 -2.25 -8.57 -0.31
CA CYS A 103 -1.52 -7.66 -1.19
C CYS A 103 -0.42 -6.98 -0.37
N PHE A 104 0.68 -7.69 -0.16
CA PHE A 104 1.79 -7.23 0.67
C PHE A 104 3.01 -6.89 -0.18
N GLY A 105 3.49 -5.64 -0.05
CA GLY A 105 4.68 -5.21 -0.75
C GLY A 105 4.50 -4.90 -2.24
N LEU A 106 3.26 -4.78 -2.74
CA LEU A 106 2.97 -4.61 -4.16
C LEU A 106 2.47 -3.20 -4.52
N LEU A 107 1.49 -2.67 -3.79
CA LEU A 107 0.69 -1.52 -4.24
C LEU A 107 1.54 -0.28 -4.58
N TYR A 108 2.63 -0.07 -3.88
CA TYR A 108 3.55 1.07 -4.07
C TYR A 108 4.50 0.91 -5.27
N HIS A 109 4.41 -0.17 -6.02
CA HIS A 109 5.12 -0.41 -7.27
C HIS A 109 4.21 -0.24 -8.50
N LEU A 110 2.94 0.13 -8.31
CA LEU A 110 1.97 0.15 -9.38
C LEU A 110 1.79 1.56 -9.96
N GLU A 111 1.69 1.63 -11.27
CA GLU A 111 1.37 2.84 -12.01
C GLU A 111 -0.08 3.29 -11.78
N ASN A 112 -1.00 2.32 -11.68
CA ASN A 112 -2.41 2.59 -11.47
C ASN A 112 -2.99 1.84 -10.25
N PRO A 113 -2.64 2.27 -9.02
CA PRO A 113 -3.09 1.60 -7.80
C PRO A 113 -4.62 1.56 -7.67
N LEU A 114 -5.36 2.50 -8.27
CA LEU A 114 -6.82 2.47 -8.24
C LEU A 114 -7.39 1.34 -9.11
N ALA A 115 -6.80 1.04 -10.27
CA ALA A 115 -7.18 -0.11 -11.10
C ALA A 115 -6.91 -1.42 -10.34
N ALA A 116 -5.73 -1.55 -9.73
CA ALA A 116 -5.38 -2.70 -8.90
C ALA A 116 -6.36 -2.87 -7.73
N LEU A 117 -6.70 -1.81 -7.00
CA LEU A 117 -7.67 -1.88 -5.90
C LEU A 117 -9.08 -2.29 -6.35
N ARG A 118 -9.53 -1.86 -7.53
CA ARG A 118 -10.79 -2.34 -8.13
C ARG A 118 -10.74 -3.83 -8.45
N ASN A 119 -9.63 -4.30 -8.98
CA ASN A 119 -9.43 -5.71 -9.26
C ASN A 119 -9.35 -6.53 -7.97
N LEU A 120 -8.54 -6.10 -6.99
CA LEU A 120 -8.47 -6.73 -5.66
C LEU A 120 -9.84 -6.80 -4.99
N HIS A 121 -10.65 -5.71 -5.05
CA HIS A 121 -12.01 -5.72 -4.54
C HIS A 121 -12.89 -6.78 -5.23
N SER A 122 -12.78 -6.93 -6.56
CA SER A 122 -13.57 -7.91 -7.32
C SER A 122 -13.15 -9.35 -7.06
N LEU A 123 -11.87 -9.59 -6.75
CA LEU A 123 -11.30 -10.89 -6.41
C LEU A 123 -11.56 -11.30 -4.94
N THR A 124 -11.92 -10.35 -4.07
CA THR A 124 -12.11 -10.59 -2.63
C THR A 124 -13.59 -10.84 -2.33
N SER A 125 -13.92 -12.02 -1.81
CA SER A 125 -15.26 -12.34 -1.33
C SER A 125 -15.49 -11.97 0.12
N ASN A 126 -14.44 -11.94 0.98
CA ASN A 126 -14.58 -11.65 2.40
C ASN A 126 -13.57 -10.58 2.89
N VAL A 127 -12.25 -10.85 2.90
CA VAL A 127 -11.24 -10.01 3.53
C VAL A 127 -10.08 -9.73 2.58
N LEU A 128 -9.67 -8.46 2.51
CA LEU A 128 -8.45 -8.00 1.86
C LEU A 128 -7.47 -7.45 2.91
N LEU A 129 -6.27 -7.98 2.94
CA LEU A 129 -5.15 -7.47 3.73
C LEU A 129 -4.19 -6.75 2.79
N ILE A 130 -3.94 -5.47 3.02
CA ILE A 130 -2.97 -4.67 2.24
C ILE A 130 -1.84 -4.19 3.14
N GLU A 131 -0.61 -4.42 2.70
CA GLU A 131 0.58 -3.78 3.22
C GLU A 131 1.26 -2.98 2.12
N THR A 132 1.56 -1.70 2.38
CA THR A 132 2.15 -0.83 1.38
C THR A 132 2.98 0.29 2.00
N MET A 133 3.89 0.86 1.21
CA MET A 133 4.51 2.15 1.54
C MET A 133 3.45 3.26 1.52
N ILE A 134 3.68 4.28 2.35
CA ILE A 134 2.80 5.46 2.45
C ILE A 134 3.59 6.75 2.45
N LEU A 135 2.99 7.80 1.89
CA LEU A 135 3.45 9.17 2.07
C LEU A 135 3.06 9.66 3.48
N PRO A 136 3.90 10.48 4.12
CA PRO A 136 3.55 11.09 5.40
C PRO A 136 2.43 12.14 5.21
N GLY A 137 1.60 12.33 6.24
CA GLY A 137 0.59 13.38 6.32
C GLY A 137 -0.83 12.88 6.47
N GLU A 138 -1.71 13.82 6.86
CA GLU A 138 -3.13 13.58 7.17
C GLU A 138 -4.05 13.84 5.97
N GLN A 139 -3.52 14.32 4.86
CA GLN A 139 -4.30 14.60 3.66
C GLN A 139 -4.33 13.39 2.72
N PRO A 140 -5.45 13.13 2.02
CA PRO A 140 -5.54 12.07 1.03
C PRO A 140 -4.78 12.47 -0.25
N LEU A 141 -3.53 12.06 -0.37
CA LEU A 141 -2.62 12.39 -1.46
C LEU A 141 -2.05 11.13 -2.12
N LEU A 142 -1.75 11.24 -3.41
CA LEU A 142 -0.94 10.30 -4.18
C LEU A 142 0.34 11.02 -4.62
N GLY A 143 1.49 10.39 -4.42
CA GLY A 143 2.78 10.88 -4.89
C GLY A 143 3.33 10.01 -6.00
N LEU A 144 3.77 10.63 -7.09
CA LEU A 144 4.48 9.96 -8.16
C LEU A 144 5.92 9.69 -7.74
N VAL A 145 6.39 8.48 -7.97
CA VAL A 145 7.77 8.04 -7.76
C VAL A 145 8.28 7.37 -9.02
N GLU A 146 9.49 7.74 -9.44
CA GLU A 146 10.23 7.00 -10.46
C GLU A 146 11.08 5.93 -9.76
N GLU A 147 10.97 4.70 -10.25
CA GLU A 147 11.68 3.55 -9.67
C GLU A 147 12.91 3.18 -10.50
N MET A 148 13.90 2.61 -9.84
CA MET A 148 15.07 2.06 -10.53
C MET A 148 14.68 0.82 -11.33
N LYS A 149 15.32 0.61 -12.51
CA LYS A 149 15.08 -0.56 -13.36
C LYS A 149 15.78 -1.80 -12.78
N THR A 150 15.25 -2.31 -11.67
CA THR A 150 15.74 -3.51 -10.99
C THR A 150 14.66 -4.60 -10.98
N GLU A 151 15.02 -5.83 -10.62
CA GLU A 151 14.07 -6.98 -10.61
C GLU A 151 13.03 -6.89 -9.49
N ASP A 152 13.23 -6.04 -8.49
CA ASP A 152 12.36 -5.85 -7.34
C ASP A 152 11.42 -4.65 -7.47
N GLN A 153 11.54 -3.89 -8.55
CA GLN A 153 10.73 -2.70 -8.80
C GLN A 153 9.51 -3.01 -9.69
N GLY A 154 8.59 -2.03 -9.79
CA GLY A 154 7.42 -2.11 -10.64
C GLY A 154 7.76 -2.39 -12.11
N MET A 155 6.81 -2.94 -12.85
CA MET A 155 7.01 -3.31 -14.26
C MET A 155 7.18 -2.10 -15.16
N GLN A 156 6.52 -0.97 -14.85
CA GLN A 156 6.55 0.28 -15.61
C GLN A 156 7.56 1.31 -15.06
N TYR A 157 8.19 1.02 -13.91
CA TYR A 157 9.16 1.89 -13.25
C TYR A 157 8.63 3.27 -12.84
N ILE A 158 7.32 3.42 -12.82
CA ILE A 158 6.58 4.58 -12.31
C ILE A 158 5.54 4.06 -11.34
N ALA A 159 5.50 4.62 -10.14
CA ALA A 159 4.58 4.20 -9.10
C ALA A 159 3.84 5.38 -8.47
N LEU A 160 2.62 5.14 -8.02
CA LEU A 160 1.81 6.09 -7.26
C LEU A 160 1.67 5.62 -5.82
N ILE A 161 2.42 6.25 -4.92
CA ILE A 161 2.38 5.92 -3.49
C ILE A 161 1.27 6.73 -2.81
N PRO A 162 0.30 6.09 -2.12
CA PRO A 162 -0.75 6.79 -1.39
C PRO A 162 -0.25 7.27 -0.02
N SER A 163 -0.86 8.34 0.51
CA SER A 163 -0.90 8.54 1.96
C SER A 163 -1.87 7.54 2.59
N GLU A 164 -1.77 7.26 3.90
CA GLU A 164 -2.70 6.36 4.57
C GLU A 164 -4.17 6.82 4.45
N PRO A 165 -4.52 8.11 4.63
CA PRO A 165 -5.88 8.59 4.37
C PRO A 165 -6.33 8.37 2.92
N MET A 166 -5.43 8.49 1.93
CA MET A 166 -5.78 8.21 0.54
C MET A 166 -6.07 6.73 0.34
N LEU A 167 -5.26 5.82 0.88
CA LEU A 167 -5.49 4.38 0.78
C LEU A 167 -6.86 4.00 1.38
N ILE A 168 -7.16 4.48 2.58
CA ILE A 168 -8.45 4.25 3.24
C ILE A 168 -9.60 4.77 2.35
N LYS A 169 -9.46 6.00 1.83
CA LYS A 169 -10.47 6.57 0.93
C LYS A 169 -10.68 5.73 -0.32
N LEU A 170 -9.61 5.30 -0.97
CA LEU A 170 -9.69 4.47 -2.18
C LEU A 170 -10.37 3.12 -1.90
N LEU A 171 -10.12 2.50 -0.75
CA LEU A 171 -10.76 1.24 -0.35
C LEU A 171 -12.28 1.39 -0.19
N TYR A 172 -12.76 2.48 0.40
CA TYR A 172 -14.19 2.80 0.43
C TYR A 172 -14.75 3.07 -0.97
N GLN A 173 -14.03 3.82 -1.80
CA GLN A 173 -14.46 4.18 -3.16
C GLN A 173 -14.54 2.98 -4.11
N VAL A 174 -13.73 1.94 -3.91
CA VAL A 174 -13.84 0.70 -4.69
C VAL A 174 -14.94 -0.24 -4.18
N GLY A 175 -15.55 0.04 -3.02
CA GLY A 175 -16.75 -0.62 -2.54
C GLY A 175 -16.59 -1.50 -1.29
N PHE A 176 -15.48 -1.43 -0.55
CA PHE A 176 -15.41 -2.10 0.75
C PHE A 176 -16.24 -1.34 1.79
N PRO A 177 -17.24 -1.96 2.44
CA PRO A 177 -18.05 -1.30 3.46
C PRO A 177 -17.32 -1.13 4.81
N CYS A 178 -16.29 -1.92 5.05
CA CYS A 178 -15.53 -1.91 6.30
C CYS A 178 -14.03 -1.81 6.01
N VAL A 179 -13.40 -0.74 6.48
CA VAL A 179 -11.95 -0.53 6.37
C VAL A 179 -11.38 -0.31 7.76
N TYR A 180 -10.37 -1.08 8.13
CA TYR A 180 -9.79 -1.08 9.46
C TYR A 180 -8.34 -0.63 9.42
N ARG A 181 -7.98 0.27 10.34
CA ARG A 181 -6.60 0.65 10.63
C ARG A 181 -6.07 -0.23 11.77
N CYS A 182 -4.91 -0.84 11.57
CA CYS A 182 -4.26 -1.62 12.62
C CYS A 182 -3.54 -0.68 13.61
N ARG A 183 -3.78 -0.88 14.92
CA ARG A 183 -3.09 -0.16 16.01
C ARG A 183 -1.73 -0.78 16.31
N GLN A 184 -1.61 -2.06 16.08
CA GLN A 184 -0.36 -2.81 16.16
C GLN A 184 0.20 -3.01 14.76
N MET A 185 1.50 -2.92 14.62
CA MET A 185 2.22 -3.06 13.35
C MET A 185 3.35 -4.07 13.49
N PRO A 186 3.87 -4.60 12.40
CA PRO A 186 5.06 -5.45 12.42
C PRO A 186 6.22 -4.78 13.17
N ASP A 187 6.98 -5.58 13.90
CA ASP A 187 8.19 -5.12 14.59
C ASP A 187 9.35 -4.96 13.60
N HIS A 188 9.33 -3.83 12.90
CA HIS A 188 10.36 -3.42 11.95
C HIS A 188 10.35 -1.88 11.85
N SER A 189 11.53 -1.27 11.64
CA SER A 189 11.71 0.20 11.62
C SER A 189 10.79 0.92 10.62
N ASP A 190 10.47 0.32 9.49
CA ASP A 190 9.61 0.91 8.46
C ASP A 190 8.15 1.10 8.91
N PHE A 191 7.71 0.35 9.92
CA PHE A 191 6.37 0.45 10.49
C PHE A 191 6.30 1.33 11.74
N GLN A 192 7.43 1.86 12.20
CA GLN A 192 7.50 2.64 13.43
C GLN A 192 7.44 4.14 13.14
N GLN A 193 6.66 4.85 13.96
CA GLN A 193 6.63 6.31 14.02
C GLN A 193 7.49 6.75 15.20
N THR A 194 8.55 7.53 14.93
CA THR A 194 9.41 8.10 15.96
C THR A 194 9.45 9.64 15.85
N ARG A 195 10.12 10.31 16.78
CA ARG A 195 10.32 11.78 16.71
C ARG A 195 11.14 12.22 15.47
N SER A 196 12.03 11.35 15.01
CA SER A 196 12.97 11.63 13.90
C SER A 196 12.61 10.95 12.59
N GLN A 197 11.65 10.01 12.60
CA GLN A 197 11.29 9.22 11.42
C GLN A 197 9.79 9.05 11.31
N HIS A 198 9.22 9.43 10.18
CA HIS A 198 7.85 9.08 9.83
C HIS A 198 7.75 7.59 9.48
N ARG A 199 6.65 6.97 9.88
CA ARG A 199 6.30 5.61 9.46
C ARG A 199 6.22 5.56 7.94
N ARG A 200 6.94 4.63 7.34
CA ARG A 200 7.01 4.48 5.87
C ARG A 200 5.98 3.51 5.32
N ARG A 201 5.45 2.61 6.17
CA ARG A 201 4.54 1.54 5.75
C ARG A 201 3.35 1.42 6.66
N THR A 202 2.25 0.91 6.12
CA THR A 202 1.02 0.64 6.87
C THR A 202 0.43 -0.71 6.48
N ILE A 203 -0.39 -1.27 7.38
CA ILE A 203 -1.27 -2.39 7.08
C ILE A 203 -2.71 -1.92 7.30
N ILE A 204 -3.52 -2.10 6.26
CA ILE A 204 -4.95 -1.83 6.27
C ILE A 204 -5.69 -3.13 5.96
N ILE A 205 -6.78 -3.38 6.68
CA ILE A 205 -7.67 -4.51 6.47
C ILE A 205 -8.99 -3.96 5.92
N ALA A 206 -9.42 -4.47 4.77
CA ALA A 206 -10.72 -4.13 4.20
C ALA A 206 -11.59 -5.39 4.10
N ALA A 207 -12.87 -5.28 4.40
CA ALA A 207 -13.75 -6.44 4.46
C ALA A 207 -15.14 -6.15 3.86
N LYS A 208 -15.77 -7.20 3.34
CA LYS A 208 -17.15 -7.17 2.80
C LYS A 208 -18.19 -7.18 3.91
N THR A 209 -17.83 -7.66 5.10
CA THR A 209 -18.69 -7.69 6.30
C THR A 209 -17.90 -7.24 7.51
N PRO A 210 -18.54 -6.77 8.59
CA PRO A 210 -17.85 -6.36 9.80
C PRO A 210 -17.02 -7.51 10.43
N LEU A 211 -15.78 -7.20 10.79
CA LEU A 211 -14.85 -8.12 11.45
C LEU A 211 -14.67 -7.76 12.93
N ARG A 212 -14.36 -8.78 13.74
CA ARG A 212 -13.93 -8.59 15.15
C ARG A 212 -12.41 -8.70 15.23
N LEU A 213 -11.74 -7.55 15.24
CA LEU A 213 -10.29 -7.43 15.27
C LEU A 213 -9.87 -6.54 16.44
N PRO A 214 -9.52 -7.11 17.61
CA PRO A 214 -9.24 -6.32 18.84
C PRO A 214 -8.09 -5.31 18.68
N PHE A 215 -7.15 -5.59 17.78
CA PHE A 215 -5.97 -4.76 17.50
C PHE A 215 -6.19 -3.75 16.38
N CYS A 216 -7.40 -3.68 15.81
CA CYS A 216 -7.77 -2.73 14.76
C CYS A 216 -8.90 -1.83 15.21
N GLU A 217 -9.04 -0.71 14.52
CA GLU A 217 -10.20 0.18 14.64
C GLU A 217 -10.81 0.43 13.26
N LEU A 218 -12.13 0.55 13.22
CA LEU A 218 -12.83 0.96 12.00
C LEU A 218 -12.40 2.37 11.65
N ALA A 219 -11.76 2.53 10.50
CA ALA A 219 -11.30 3.83 10.02
C ALA A 219 -12.47 4.57 9.35
N PRO A 220 -12.80 5.81 9.74
CA PRO A 220 -13.80 6.58 9.03
C PRO A 220 -13.33 6.89 7.61
N GLU A 221 -14.27 6.97 6.65
CA GLU A 221 -13.93 7.41 5.29
C GLU A 221 -13.41 8.85 5.33
N PRO A 222 -12.18 9.11 4.88
CA PRO A 222 -11.64 10.47 4.84
C PRO A 222 -12.44 11.38 3.91
N SER A 223 -12.68 12.62 4.34
CA SER A 223 -13.31 13.64 3.48
C SER A 223 -12.44 13.91 2.25
N ALA A 224 -13.06 14.28 1.12
CA ALA A 224 -12.32 14.73 -0.05
C ALA A 224 -11.49 15.96 0.30
N GLY A 225 -10.17 15.91 0.02
CA GLY A 225 -9.24 16.99 0.39
C GLY A 225 -9.49 18.33 -0.32
N VAL A 226 -10.06 18.30 -1.53
CA VAL A 226 -10.36 19.50 -2.33
C VAL A 226 -11.77 19.42 -2.88
N ASN A 227 -12.61 20.38 -2.48
CA ASN A 227 -13.94 20.57 -3.06
C ASN A 227 -13.85 21.64 -4.17
N TRP A 228 -13.75 21.21 -5.42
CA TRP A 228 -13.65 22.07 -6.59
C TRP A 228 -14.87 22.97 -6.80
N ALA A 229 -16.02 22.61 -6.24
CA ALA A 229 -17.25 23.39 -6.32
C ALA A 229 -17.28 24.59 -5.37
N ARG A 230 -16.35 24.69 -4.41
CA ARG A 230 -16.25 25.84 -3.50
C ARG A 230 -15.30 26.91 -4.04
N PRO A 231 -15.63 28.20 -3.91
CA PRO A 231 -14.81 29.34 -4.36
C PRO A 231 -13.41 29.44 -3.73
N SER A 232 -13.10 28.58 -2.75
CA SER A 232 -11.84 28.56 -1.99
C SER A 232 -10.58 28.32 -2.84
N PHE A 233 -10.70 27.73 -4.04
CA PHE A 233 -9.54 27.59 -4.92
C PHE A 233 -9.03 28.96 -5.43
N ARG A 234 -9.93 29.88 -5.76
CA ARG A 234 -9.56 31.29 -6.07
C ARG A 234 -8.96 32.00 -4.85
N SER A 235 -9.40 31.66 -3.62
CA SER A 235 -8.86 32.24 -2.39
C SER A 235 -7.48 31.68 -2.03
N LEU A 236 -7.19 30.41 -2.31
CA LEU A 236 -5.86 29.81 -2.08
C LEU A 236 -4.80 30.42 -3.02
N VAL A 237 -5.09 30.53 -4.32
CA VAL A 237 -4.21 31.19 -5.29
C VAL A 237 -4.06 32.67 -4.96
N GLY A 238 -5.13 33.33 -4.54
CA GLY A 238 -5.10 34.73 -4.09
C GLY A 238 -4.35 34.92 -2.77
N ARG A 239 -4.37 33.95 -1.86
CA ARG A 239 -3.62 33.96 -0.59
C ARG A 239 -2.12 33.74 -0.83
N GLN A 240 -1.75 32.80 -1.70
CA GLN A 240 -0.34 32.61 -2.11
C GLN A 240 0.23 33.81 -2.84
N LYS A 241 -0.53 34.43 -3.77
CA LYS A 241 -0.09 35.67 -4.43
C LYS A 241 0.12 36.82 -3.43
N ARG A 242 -0.79 36.96 -2.44
CA ARG A 242 -0.65 38.00 -1.38
C ARG A 242 0.54 37.74 -0.47
N LEU A 243 0.82 36.47 -0.11
CA LEU A 243 2.00 36.09 0.69
C LEU A 243 3.31 36.36 -0.06
N LEU A 244 3.38 36.06 -1.37
CA LEU A 244 4.52 36.33 -2.22
C LEU A 244 4.74 37.84 -2.39
N GLN A 245 3.68 38.63 -2.61
CA GLN A 245 3.77 40.10 -2.68
C GLN A 245 4.22 40.71 -1.36
N ALA A 246 3.70 40.23 -0.23
CA ALA A 246 4.13 40.71 1.08
C ALA A 246 5.60 40.34 1.39
N ALA A 247 6.07 39.17 0.97
CA ALA A 247 7.47 38.79 1.10
C ALA A 247 8.39 39.66 0.22
N GLN A 248 7.99 39.93 -1.03
CA GLN A 248 8.74 40.82 -1.94
C GLN A 248 8.81 42.24 -1.40
N GLN A 249 7.72 42.79 -0.86
CA GLN A 249 7.72 44.12 -0.24
C GLN A 249 8.61 44.22 1.00
N ARG A 250 8.64 43.13 1.84
CA ARG A 250 9.55 43.06 2.99
C ARG A 250 11.02 43.01 2.55
N LEU A 251 11.33 42.25 1.51
CA LEU A 251 12.68 42.14 0.95
C LEU A 251 13.13 43.50 0.37
N ALA A 252 12.27 44.18 -0.36
CA ALA A 252 12.54 45.51 -0.92
C ALA A 252 12.82 46.58 0.16
N LYS A 253 12.05 46.54 1.27
CA LYS A 253 12.29 47.43 2.43
C LYS A 253 13.62 47.12 3.13
N LEU A 254 13.99 45.83 3.24
CA LEU A 254 15.26 45.42 3.84
C LEU A 254 16.45 45.88 2.98
N VAL A 255 16.37 45.74 1.66
CA VAL A 255 17.40 46.20 0.73
C VAL A 255 17.55 47.72 0.77
N ALA A 256 16.42 48.46 0.84
CA ALA A 256 16.44 49.92 0.96
C ALA A 256 17.08 50.39 2.29
N SER A 257 16.81 49.72 3.40
CA SER A 257 17.40 50.04 4.72
C SER A 257 18.92 49.78 4.78
N VAL A 258 19.38 48.69 4.12
CA VAL A 258 20.83 48.40 4.04
C VAL A 258 21.56 49.38 3.11
N GLY A 259 20.90 49.87 2.05
CA GLY A 259 21.46 50.90 1.16
C GLY A 259 21.55 52.29 1.80
N ALA A 260 20.64 52.61 2.74
CA ALA A 260 20.68 53.88 3.50
C ALA A 260 21.71 53.88 4.64
N ALA A 261 22.10 52.72 5.17
CA ALA A 261 23.13 52.62 6.21
C ALA A 261 24.58 52.64 5.67
N ARG A 262 24.76 52.68 4.35
CA ARG A 262 26.07 52.74 3.68
C ARG A 262 26.39 54.11 3.07
N ARG A 263 25.59 55.12 3.31
CA ARG A 263 25.86 56.51 3.01
C ARG A 263 25.98 57.29 4.33
#